data_1b46035691d1aae02b2ee7a6a71bc84e
#
_entry.id   1b46035691d1aae02b2ee7a6a71bc84e
#
_cell.length_a   1.000
_cell.length_b   1.000
_cell.length_c   1.000
_cell.angle_alpha   90.00
_cell.angle_beta   90.00
_cell.angle_gamma   90.00
#
_symmetry.space_group_name_H-M   'P 1'
#
loop_
_entity.id
_entity.type
_entity.pdbx_description
1 polymer ?
#
loop_
_entity_poly.entity_id
_entity_poly.type
_entity_poly.pdbx_seq_one_letter_code
_entity_poly.pdbx_strand_id
1 'polypeptide(L)'
;NYSELNVRINRVKPEHYNLQLPCFKPYSYQFNDEEKNATINLPGEELVNQVVQTNCEPDAPKEISIPLKSYLANGSGVGQLIVLVQPTEQAWNKFEHNRWERKPVVSAWLQFTRLAVDAFVSPGSTSRLTAWVTELSTGKPVNQVNVSIGQSQNTTNDQGLCTLDNLNFNDNPRNPPLVVQKDDDQCILTDIYSYGSPTNQYVWHVFND
;
A
#
# COMPACT_ATOMS: atom_id res chain seq x y z
N ASN A 1 2.74 -22.44 -15.72
CA ASN A 1 1.70 -22.52 -14.68
C ASN A 1 2.25 -23.20 -13.43
N TYR A 2 2.14 -22.57 -12.28
CA TYR A 2 2.59 -23.13 -11.01
C TYR A 2 1.46 -23.94 -10.35
N SER A 3 1.77 -25.15 -9.92
CA SER A 3 0.79 -26.04 -9.27
C SER A 3 0.44 -25.58 -7.85
N GLU A 4 1.34 -24.84 -7.22
CA GLU A 4 1.23 -24.41 -5.82
C GLU A 4 1.72 -22.98 -5.66
N LEU A 5 0.95 -22.20 -4.91
CA LEU A 5 1.29 -20.84 -4.52
C LEU A 5 1.35 -20.74 -3.00
N ASN A 6 2.36 -20.05 -2.49
CA ASN A 6 2.38 -19.59 -1.11
C ASN A 6 1.68 -18.25 -1.03
N VAL A 7 0.64 -18.17 -0.20
CA VAL A 7 -0.12 -16.96 0.10
C VAL A 7 0.18 -16.53 1.53
N ARG A 8 0.66 -15.31 1.68
CA ARG A 8 0.91 -14.68 2.97
C ARG A 8 0.09 -13.41 3.10
N ILE A 9 -0.53 -13.22 4.26
CA ILE A 9 -1.31 -12.03 4.58
C ILE A 9 -0.86 -11.52 5.94
N ASN A 10 -0.39 -10.29 5.98
CA ASN A 10 -0.04 -9.62 7.23
C ASN A 10 -0.95 -8.42 7.46
N ARG A 11 -1.40 -8.26 8.71
CA ARG A 11 -2.02 -7.01 9.15
C ARG A 11 -0.92 -6.00 9.43
N VAL A 12 -1.08 -4.82 8.85
CA VAL A 12 -0.06 -3.76 8.92
C VAL A 12 -0.66 -2.46 9.41
N LYS A 13 0.22 -1.50 9.71
CA LYS A 13 -0.12 -0.15 10.11
C LYS A 13 0.58 0.84 9.18
N PRO A 14 0.11 2.10 9.12
CA PRO A 14 0.70 3.13 8.25
C PRO A 14 2.22 3.32 8.41
N GLU A 15 2.74 3.20 9.63
CA GLU A 15 4.18 3.34 9.88
C GLU A 15 5.04 2.28 9.19
N HIS A 16 4.47 1.11 8.89
CA HIS A 16 5.19 0.06 8.16
C HIS A 16 5.44 0.39 6.69
N TYR A 17 4.72 1.37 6.14
CA TYR A 17 4.90 1.81 4.75
C TYR A 17 6.33 2.31 4.48
N ASN A 18 6.95 2.94 5.48
CA ASN A 18 8.31 3.48 5.37
C ASN A 18 9.41 2.42 5.33
N LEU A 19 9.10 1.14 5.58
CA LEU A 19 10.09 0.05 5.65
C LEU A 19 10.63 -0.37 4.28
N GLN A 20 10.16 0.23 3.18
CA GLN A 20 10.66 -0.02 1.81
C GLN A 20 10.81 -1.50 1.49
N LEU A 21 9.74 -2.23 1.65
CA LEU A 21 9.73 -3.67 1.41
C LEU A 21 10.19 -3.99 -0.02
N PRO A 22 11.09 -4.94 -0.20
CA PRO A 22 11.58 -5.32 -1.53
C PRO A 22 10.47 -5.70 -2.50
N CYS A 23 9.38 -6.27 -2.00
CA CYS A 23 8.23 -6.70 -2.81
C CYS A 23 7.43 -5.56 -3.43
N PHE A 24 7.60 -4.30 -2.96
CA PHE A 24 6.97 -3.11 -3.54
C PHE A 24 7.92 -2.26 -4.40
N LYS A 25 9.18 -2.68 -4.52
CA LYS A 25 10.11 -1.98 -5.41
C LYS A 25 9.69 -2.18 -6.88
N PRO A 26 9.79 -1.12 -7.73
CA PRO A 26 9.52 -1.26 -9.15
C PRO A 26 10.36 -2.37 -9.79
N TYR A 27 9.79 -3.04 -10.80
CA TYR A 27 10.44 -4.15 -11.51
C TYR A 27 11.81 -3.80 -12.12
N SER A 28 12.08 -2.53 -12.33
CA SER A 28 13.36 -2.00 -12.84
C SER A 28 14.48 -1.98 -11.81
N TYR A 29 14.18 -2.27 -10.54
CA TYR A 29 15.21 -2.29 -9.51
C TYR A 29 16.09 -3.53 -9.68
N GLN A 30 17.40 -3.33 -9.90
CA GLN A 30 18.35 -4.42 -9.93
C GLN A 30 18.58 -4.90 -8.51
N PHE A 31 17.94 -5.99 -8.14
CA PHE A 31 18.26 -6.68 -6.90
C PHE A 31 19.62 -7.33 -7.03
N ASN A 32 20.44 -7.27 -6.00
CA ASN A 32 21.66 -8.08 -5.94
C ASN A 32 21.30 -9.57 -5.76
N ASP A 33 22.26 -10.47 -5.95
CA ASP A 33 21.98 -11.91 -5.89
C ASP A 33 21.55 -12.40 -4.49
N GLU A 34 21.93 -11.68 -3.44
CA GLU A 34 21.46 -11.94 -2.07
C GLU A 34 19.97 -11.58 -1.90
N GLU A 35 19.55 -10.44 -2.46
CA GLU A 35 18.14 -10.03 -2.42
C GLU A 35 17.23 -10.94 -3.25
N LYS A 36 17.76 -11.58 -4.31
CA LYS A 36 16.98 -12.51 -5.16
C LYS A 36 16.50 -13.75 -4.41
N ASN A 37 17.31 -14.23 -3.46
CA ASN A 37 17.06 -15.45 -2.71
C ASN A 37 16.60 -15.18 -1.27
N ALA A 38 16.55 -13.91 -0.86
CA ALA A 38 16.14 -13.56 0.49
C ALA A 38 14.67 -13.86 0.72
N THR A 39 14.39 -14.49 1.85
CA THR A 39 13.02 -14.61 2.34
C THR A 39 12.44 -13.23 2.58
N ILE A 40 11.33 -12.90 1.91
CA ILE A 40 10.66 -11.62 2.10
C ILE A 40 10.03 -11.60 3.49
N ASN A 41 10.60 -10.82 4.39
CA ASN A 41 10.04 -10.59 5.72
C ASN A 41 8.99 -9.47 5.62
N LEU A 42 7.72 -9.83 5.79
CA LEU A 42 6.63 -8.86 5.85
C LEU A 42 6.54 -8.27 7.26
N PRO A 43 6.28 -6.95 7.40
CA PRO A 43 6.05 -6.34 8.71
C PRO A 43 4.66 -6.67 9.24
N GLY A 44 4.44 -6.33 10.50
CA GLY A 44 3.14 -6.45 11.15
C GLY A 44 2.85 -7.86 11.67
N GLU A 45 1.59 -8.15 11.85
CA GLU A 45 1.09 -9.43 12.35
C GLU A 45 0.80 -10.39 11.20
N GLU A 46 1.48 -11.54 11.17
CA GLU A 46 1.18 -12.60 10.19
C GLU A 46 -0.16 -13.25 10.54
N LEU A 47 -1.14 -13.13 9.66
CA LEU A 47 -2.48 -13.71 9.80
C LEU A 47 -2.62 -15.01 9.02
N VAL A 48 -1.94 -15.10 7.89
CA VAL A 48 -1.97 -16.24 6.97
C VAL A 48 -0.59 -16.49 6.41
N ASN A 49 -0.23 -17.76 6.37
CA ASN A 49 0.92 -18.29 5.66
C ASN A 49 0.57 -19.69 5.21
N GLN A 50 0.02 -19.83 4.01
CA GLN A 50 -0.52 -21.10 3.55
C GLN A 50 -0.17 -21.39 2.12
N VAL A 51 -0.11 -22.67 1.79
CA VAL A 51 0.03 -23.16 0.42
C VAL A 51 -1.35 -23.39 -0.17
N VAL A 52 -1.58 -22.82 -1.35
CA VAL A 52 -2.80 -22.97 -2.12
C VAL A 52 -2.50 -23.80 -3.37
N GLN A 53 -3.24 -24.90 -3.57
CA GLN A 53 -3.19 -25.71 -4.78
C GLN A 53 -3.94 -24.98 -5.88
N THR A 54 -3.27 -24.73 -6.99
CA THR A 54 -3.90 -24.02 -8.11
C THR A 54 -4.81 -24.93 -8.92
N ASN A 55 -4.46 -26.22 -9.05
CA ASN A 55 -5.17 -27.20 -9.88
C ASN A 55 -5.47 -26.61 -11.27
N CYS A 56 -4.53 -25.83 -11.82
CA CYS A 56 -4.68 -25.25 -13.14
C CYS A 56 -4.19 -26.22 -14.22
N GLU A 57 -4.90 -26.26 -15.33
CA GLU A 57 -4.44 -26.95 -16.52
C GLU A 57 -3.32 -26.16 -17.22
N PRO A 58 -2.45 -26.82 -17.99
CA PRO A 58 -1.45 -26.12 -18.77
C PRO A 58 -2.12 -25.07 -19.68
N ASP A 59 -1.55 -23.87 -19.71
CA ASP A 59 -1.97 -22.75 -20.58
C ASP A 59 -3.40 -22.22 -20.37
N ALA A 60 -4.08 -22.66 -19.30
CA ALA A 60 -5.38 -22.12 -18.92
C ALA A 60 -5.25 -21.14 -17.75
N PRO A 61 -5.77 -19.91 -17.85
CA PRO A 61 -5.84 -18.99 -16.73
C PRO A 61 -6.82 -19.52 -15.69
N LYS A 62 -6.45 -19.38 -14.42
CA LYS A 62 -7.33 -19.74 -13.30
C LYS A 62 -7.39 -18.62 -12.29
N GLU A 63 -8.59 -18.24 -11.93
CA GLU A 63 -8.84 -17.28 -10.87
C GLU A 63 -8.92 -17.99 -9.52
N ILE A 64 -8.26 -17.39 -8.51
CA ILE A 64 -8.28 -17.85 -7.12
C ILE A 64 -8.71 -16.69 -6.25
N SER A 65 -9.86 -16.84 -5.57
CA SER A 65 -10.38 -15.83 -4.66
C SER A 65 -9.81 -16.01 -3.26
N ILE A 66 -9.32 -14.93 -2.66
CA ILE A 66 -8.84 -14.88 -1.29
C ILE A 66 -9.80 -13.99 -0.48
N PRO A 67 -10.59 -14.55 0.47
CA PRO A 67 -11.52 -13.77 1.27
C PRO A 67 -10.78 -12.96 2.33
N LEU A 68 -10.66 -11.64 2.13
CA LEU A 68 -9.88 -10.77 3.02
C LEU A 68 -10.67 -10.22 4.22
N LYS A 69 -12.00 -10.19 4.14
CA LYS A 69 -12.86 -9.58 5.18
C LYS A 69 -12.63 -10.15 6.59
N SER A 70 -12.35 -11.45 6.69
CA SER A 70 -12.11 -12.11 7.97
C SER A 70 -10.79 -11.71 8.65
N TYR A 71 -9.88 -11.08 7.89
CA TYR A 71 -8.56 -10.64 8.37
C TYR A 71 -8.53 -9.17 8.80
N LEU A 72 -9.61 -8.44 8.56
CA LEU A 72 -9.75 -7.07 9.04
C LEU A 72 -10.06 -7.04 10.54
N ALA A 73 -9.51 -6.03 11.23
CA ALA A 73 -9.59 -5.94 12.67
C ALA A 73 -11.04 -5.86 13.17
N ASN A 74 -11.37 -6.60 14.21
CA ASN A 74 -12.57 -6.47 15.04
C ASN A 74 -13.92 -6.46 14.29
N GLY A 75 -13.99 -6.99 13.07
CA GLY A 75 -15.22 -6.96 12.29
C GLY A 75 -15.66 -5.58 11.82
N SER A 76 -14.84 -4.53 12.04
CA SER A 76 -15.15 -3.14 11.63
C SER A 76 -15.17 -2.96 10.11
N GLY A 77 -14.58 -3.90 9.38
CA GLY A 77 -14.44 -3.82 7.92
C GLY A 77 -13.38 -2.83 7.45
N VAL A 78 -12.61 -2.24 8.38
CA VAL A 78 -11.49 -1.34 8.08
C VAL A 78 -10.15 -1.93 8.52
N GLY A 79 -9.07 -1.47 7.91
CA GLY A 79 -7.72 -1.92 8.24
C GLY A 79 -6.79 -1.93 7.04
N GLN A 80 -5.56 -2.34 7.27
CA GLN A 80 -4.56 -2.41 6.22
C GLN A 80 -3.89 -3.79 6.21
N LEU A 81 -3.79 -4.36 5.03
CA LEU A 81 -3.21 -5.67 4.82
C LEU A 81 -2.10 -5.60 3.77
N ILE A 82 -1.06 -6.40 3.95
CA ILE A 82 -0.17 -6.78 2.87
C ILE A 82 -0.53 -8.19 2.46
N VAL A 83 -0.78 -8.38 1.17
CA VAL A 83 -0.95 -9.69 0.56
C VAL A 83 0.28 -9.96 -0.32
N LEU A 84 0.89 -11.12 -0.15
CA LEU A 84 2.01 -11.58 -0.95
C LEU A 84 1.70 -12.98 -1.47
N VAL A 85 1.85 -13.15 -2.77
CA VAL A 85 1.64 -14.43 -3.47
C VAL A 85 2.87 -14.75 -4.31
N GLN A 86 3.40 -15.95 -4.14
CA GLN A 86 4.55 -16.43 -4.90
C GLN A 86 4.45 -17.96 -5.09
N PRO A 87 5.09 -18.54 -6.12
CA PRO A 87 5.21 -19.98 -6.22
C PRO A 87 5.92 -20.56 -5.00
N THR A 88 5.55 -21.76 -4.57
CA THR A 88 6.37 -22.51 -3.60
C THR A 88 7.72 -22.85 -4.23
N GLU A 89 8.74 -23.12 -3.40
CA GLU A 89 10.05 -23.58 -3.90
C GLU A 89 9.90 -24.85 -4.75
N GLN A 90 9.04 -25.76 -4.31
CA GLN A 90 8.77 -26.99 -5.03
C GLN A 90 8.14 -26.72 -6.40
N ALA A 91 7.19 -25.81 -6.50
CA ALA A 91 6.54 -25.47 -7.76
C ALA A 91 7.47 -24.69 -8.71
N TRP A 92 8.31 -23.80 -8.13
CA TRP A 92 9.31 -23.07 -8.89
C TRP A 92 10.36 -23.99 -9.49
N ASN A 93 10.95 -24.88 -8.70
CA ASN A 93 12.05 -25.77 -9.10
C ASN A 93 11.62 -26.89 -10.06
N LYS A 94 10.32 -27.02 -10.38
CA LYS A 94 9.85 -27.94 -11.44
C LYS A 94 10.22 -27.48 -12.85
N PHE A 95 10.60 -26.20 -13.03
CA PHE A 95 10.94 -25.63 -14.32
C PHE A 95 12.45 -25.35 -14.38
N GLU A 96 12.99 -25.45 -15.59
CA GLU A 96 14.34 -24.97 -15.85
C GLU A 96 14.33 -23.44 -15.93
N HIS A 97 15.14 -22.80 -15.10
CA HIS A 97 15.28 -21.35 -15.06
C HIS A 97 16.68 -20.95 -15.48
N ASN A 98 16.78 -19.92 -16.31
CA ASN A 98 18.09 -19.35 -16.55
C ASN A 98 18.53 -18.53 -15.30
N ARG A 99 19.82 -18.27 -15.18
CA ARG A 99 20.38 -17.55 -14.00
C ARG A 99 19.83 -16.14 -13.76
N TRP A 100 19.13 -15.59 -14.75
CA TRP A 100 18.53 -14.26 -14.68
C TRP A 100 17.05 -14.28 -14.30
N GLU A 101 16.42 -15.44 -14.40
CA GLU A 101 15.04 -15.60 -14.02
C GLU A 101 14.87 -15.56 -12.50
N ARG A 102 13.79 -14.96 -12.07
CA ARG A 102 13.46 -14.81 -10.65
C ARG A 102 12.12 -15.43 -10.39
N LYS A 103 11.99 -15.97 -9.19
CA LYS A 103 10.69 -16.41 -8.70
C LYS A 103 9.74 -15.21 -8.70
N PRO A 104 8.63 -15.27 -9.44
CA PRO A 104 7.69 -14.17 -9.49
C PRO A 104 7.05 -13.97 -8.12
N VAL A 105 6.95 -12.70 -7.73
CA VAL A 105 6.27 -12.29 -6.51
C VAL A 105 5.22 -11.26 -6.89
N VAL A 106 3.99 -11.52 -6.49
CA VAL A 106 2.90 -10.54 -6.57
C VAL A 106 2.62 -10.06 -5.17
N SER A 107 2.64 -8.76 -4.98
CA SER A 107 2.37 -8.16 -3.68
C SER A 107 1.46 -6.96 -3.82
N ALA A 108 0.61 -6.75 -2.83
CA ALA A 108 -0.26 -5.60 -2.76
C ALA A 108 -0.38 -5.11 -1.32
N TRP A 109 -0.32 -3.79 -1.16
CA TRP A 109 -0.76 -3.11 0.06
C TRP A 109 -2.22 -2.72 -0.16
N LEU A 110 -3.10 -3.28 0.63
CA LEU A 110 -4.55 -3.09 0.52
C LEU A 110 -5.04 -2.25 1.69
N GLN A 111 -5.78 -1.20 1.39
CA GLN A 111 -6.41 -0.34 2.37
C GLN A 111 -7.92 -0.57 2.34
N PHE A 112 -8.48 -0.90 3.48
CA PHE A 112 -9.92 -0.98 3.71
C PHE A 112 -10.29 0.17 4.62
N THR A 113 -10.94 1.17 4.07
CA THR A 113 -11.24 2.43 4.77
C THR A 113 -12.57 2.99 4.29
N ARG A 114 -13.24 3.75 5.16
CA ARG A 114 -14.42 4.54 4.83
C ARG A 114 -14.06 5.99 4.49
N LEU A 115 -12.77 6.35 4.64
CA LEU A 115 -12.28 7.69 4.37
C LEU A 115 -11.73 7.79 2.95
N ALA A 116 -12.07 8.86 2.27
CA ALA A 116 -11.39 9.31 1.07
C ALA A 116 -10.58 10.56 1.40
N VAL A 117 -9.39 10.70 0.81
CA VAL A 117 -8.54 11.86 1.01
C VAL A 117 -7.96 12.35 -0.30
N ASP A 118 -8.14 13.64 -0.56
CA ASP A 118 -7.43 14.38 -1.61
C ASP A 118 -6.43 15.32 -0.94
N ALA A 119 -5.24 15.45 -1.51
CA ALA A 119 -4.21 16.31 -0.97
C ALA A 119 -3.60 17.21 -2.06
N PHE A 120 -3.48 18.48 -1.75
CA PHE A 120 -2.94 19.52 -2.63
C PHE A 120 -1.73 20.15 -1.96
N VAL A 121 -0.59 20.10 -2.64
CA VAL A 121 0.63 20.77 -2.18
C VAL A 121 0.81 22.05 -2.95
N SER A 122 0.85 23.18 -2.24
CA SER A 122 1.20 24.48 -2.82
C SER A 122 2.70 24.68 -2.71
N PRO A 123 3.41 24.77 -3.85
CA PRO A 123 4.85 25.05 -3.83
C PRO A 123 5.10 26.49 -3.38
N GLY A 124 6.15 26.69 -2.60
CA GLY A 124 6.56 27.99 -2.10
C GLY A 124 7.86 27.87 -1.30
N SER A 125 8.33 28.99 -0.72
CA SER A 125 9.48 28.96 0.20
C SER A 125 9.22 28.08 1.44
N THR A 126 7.96 27.92 1.79
CA THR A 126 7.47 26.94 2.77
C THR A 126 6.31 26.19 2.12
N SER A 127 6.46 24.89 1.93
CA SER A 127 5.41 24.08 1.33
C SER A 127 4.22 23.95 2.28
N ARG A 128 3.03 24.14 1.72
CA ARG A 128 1.74 23.96 2.39
C ARG A 128 1.02 22.81 1.77
N LEU A 129 0.50 21.89 2.59
CA LEU A 129 -0.39 20.82 2.15
C LEU A 129 -1.79 21.13 2.66
N THR A 130 -2.77 21.09 1.76
CA THR A 130 -4.19 21.09 2.12
C THR A 130 -4.77 19.72 1.83
N ALA A 131 -5.29 19.05 2.84
CA ALA A 131 -6.02 17.79 2.70
C ALA A 131 -7.52 18.03 2.80
N TRP A 132 -8.28 17.35 1.97
CA TRP A 132 -9.73 17.29 2.01
C TRP A 132 -10.15 15.86 2.28
N VAL A 133 -10.85 15.64 3.39
CA VAL A 133 -11.26 14.30 3.83
C VAL A 133 -12.78 14.20 3.75
N THR A 134 -13.23 13.15 3.07
CA THR A 134 -14.66 12.85 2.89
C THR A 134 -14.94 11.40 3.23
N GLU A 135 -16.20 11.08 3.47
CA GLU A 135 -16.67 9.71 3.54
C GLU A 135 -16.69 9.09 2.14
N LEU A 136 -16.02 7.97 1.94
CA LEU A 136 -15.81 7.33 0.64
C LEU A 136 -17.15 6.99 -0.06
N SER A 137 -18.14 6.57 0.70
CA SER A 137 -19.44 6.12 0.16
C SER A 137 -20.37 7.28 -0.23
N THR A 138 -20.26 8.45 0.40
CA THR A 138 -21.22 9.55 0.25
C THR A 138 -20.60 10.84 -0.28
N GLY A 139 -19.26 10.96 -0.23
CA GLY A 139 -18.56 12.20 -0.54
C GLY A 139 -18.77 13.32 0.48
N LYS A 140 -19.44 13.06 1.62
CA LYS A 140 -19.67 14.08 2.64
C LYS A 140 -18.38 14.41 3.39
N PRO A 141 -18.12 15.69 3.70
CA PRO A 141 -16.97 16.08 4.50
C PRO A 141 -16.96 15.39 5.88
N VAL A 142 -15.78 14.99 6.33
CA VAL A 142 -15.59 14.40 7.66
C VAL A 142 -14.74 15.32 8.52
N ASN A 143 -15.31 15.81 9.62
CA ASN A 143 -14.61 16.67 10.58
C ASN A 143 -13.87 15.87 11.66
N GLN A 144 -12.96 16.55 12.36
CA GLN A 144 -12.19 15.99 13.49
C GLN A 144 -11.40 14.72 13.10
N VAL A 145 -10.95 14.66 11.85
CA VAL A 145 -10.04 13.62 11.35
C VAL A 145 -8.61 14.09 11.57
N ASN A 146 -7.79 13.29 12.20
CA ASN A 146 -6.37 13.57 12.32
C ASN A 146 -5.66 13.36 10.98
N VAL A 147 -4.95 14.37 10.50
CA VAL A 147 -4.16 14.35 9.27
C VAL A 147 -2.71 14.60 9.65
N SER A 148 -1.82 13.70 9.26
CA SER A 148 -0.41 13.80 9.61
C SER A 148 0.52 13.42 8.45
N ILE A 149 1.68 14.08 8.38
CA ILE A 149 2.79 13.74 7.50
C ILE A 149 4.11 13.95 8.25
N GLY A 150 4.87 12.88 8.44
CA GLY A 150 6.05 12.93 9.30
C GLY A 150 5.69 13.35 10.73
N GLN A 151 6.21 14.49 11.19
CA GLN A 151 5.93 15.03 12.51
C GLN A 151 4.84 16.12 12.52
N SER A 152 4.43 16.58 11.33
CA SER A 152 3.38 17.59 11.20
C SER A 152 2.02 16.95 11.27
N GLN A 153 1.13 17.50 12.08
CA GLN A 153 -0.24 17.00 12.20
C GLN A 153 -1.22 18.14 12.51
N ASN A 154 -2.47 17.94 12.06
CA ASN A 154 -3.59 18.83 12.36
C ASN A 154 -4.90 18.04 12.14
N THR A 155 -6.04 18.66 12.47
CA THR A 155 -7.37 18.03 12.31
C THR A 155 -8.23 18.75 11.30
N THR A 156 -9.14 18.00 10.65
CA THR A 156 -10.10 18.57 9.71
C THR A 156 -11.18 19.38 10.40
N ASN A 157 -11.60 20.47 9.75
CA ASN A 157 -12.74 21.30 10.14
C ASN A 157 -14.08 20.69 9.68
N ASP A 158 -15.20 21.41 9.87
CA ASP A 158 -16.55 20.96 9.49
C ASP A 158 -16.72 20.80 7.97
N GLN A 159 -15.83 21.37 7.16
CA GLN A 159 -15.80 21.21 5.71
C GLN A 159 -14.89 20.05 5.26
N GLY A 160 -14.36 19.27 6.20
CA GLY A 160 -13.40 18.19 5.94
C GLY A 160 -12.00 18.66 5.53
N LEU A 161 -11.71 19.97 5.69
CA LEU A 161 -10.44 20.56 5.26
C LEU A 161 -9.46 20.62 6.43
N CYS A 162 -8.21 20.28 6.14
CA CYS A 162 -7.07 20.39 7.04
C CYS A 162 -5.89 21.00 6.29
N THR A 163 -5.17 21.90 6.93
CA THR A 163 -3.94 22.50 6.38
C THR A 163 -2.75 22.18 7.26
N LEU A 164 -1.66 21.73 6.65
CA LEU A 164 -0.35 21.54 7.28
C LEU A 164 0.63 22.53 6.63
N ASP A 165 1.22 23.38 7.43
CA ASP A 165 2.17 24.41 7.01
C ASP A 165 3.62 24.00 7.31
N ASN A 166 4.57 24.70 6.67
CA ASN A 166 6.00 24.56 6.89
C ASN A 166 6.53 23.13 6.65
N LEU A 167 5.95 22.45 5.69
CA LEU A 167 6.42 21.12 5.31
C LEU A 167 7.73 21.22 4.53
N ASN A 168 8.68 20.38 4.90
CA ASN A 168 9.93 20.24 4.18
C ASN A 168 9.89 18.97 3.35
N PHE A 169 9.44 19.10 2.12
CA PHE A 169 9.56 18.05 1.12
C PHE A 169 10.97 18.14 0.53
N ASN A 170 11.93 17.50 1.15
CA ASN A 170 13.24 17.33 0.54
C ASN A 170 13.08 16.47 -0.71
N ASP A 171 13.99 16.63 -1.70
CA ASP A 171 14.10 15.79 -2.90
C ASP A 171 14.40 14.30 -2.58
N ASN A 172 14.10 13.90 -1.37
CA ASN A 172 14.22 12.53 -0.92
C ASN A 172 13.03 11.73 -1.45
N PRO A 173 13.25 10.70 -2.28
CA PRO A 173 12.18 9.81 -2.75
C PRO A 173 11.49 9.03 -1.61
N ARG A 174 11.79 9.36 -0.37
CA ARG A 174 11.30 8.75 0.86
C ARG A 174 10.44 9.69 1.69
N ASN A 175 9.70 10.57 1.06
CA ASN A 175 8.74 11.38 1.82
C ASN A 175 7.76 10.46 2.57
N PRO A 176 7.49 10.73 3.85
CA PRO A 176 6.53 9.94 4.60
C PRO A 176 5.16 10.04 3.94
N PRO A 177 4.33 8.99 3.98
CA PRO A 177 2.96 9.08 3.49
C PRO A 177 2.15 10.07 4.31
N LEU A 178 1.15 10.67 3.69
CA LEU A 178 0.09 11.33 4.43
C LEU A 178 -0.77 10.26 5.10
N VAL A 179 -0.94 10.35 6.39
CA VAL A 179 -1.80 9.46 7.16
C VAL A 179 -3.03 10.25 7.62
N VAL A 180 -4.18 9.68 7.35
CA VAL A 180 -5.48 10.21 7.74
C VAL A 180 -6.13 9.21 8.67
N GLN A 181 -6.56 9.63 9.86
CA GLN A 181 -7.08 8.73 10.88
C GLN A 181 -8.30 9.30 11.60
N LYS A 182 -9.33 8.49 11.72
CA LYS A 182 -10.47 8.73 12.60
C LYS A 182 -10.85 7.43 13.30
N ASP A 183 -10.77 7.40 14.62
CA ASP A 183 -11.00 6.23 15.44
C ASP A 183 -10.11 5.05 15.02
N ASP A 184 -10.70 3.93 14.62
CA ASP A 184 -10.02 2.73 14.10
C ASP A 184 -9.79 2.76 12.58
N ASP A 185 -10.31 3.77 11.88
CA ASP A 185 -10.22 3.90 10.43
C ASP A 185 -8.99 4.74 10.04
N GLN A 186 -8.18 4.19 9.14
CA GLN A 186 -6.95 4.82 8.68
C GLN A 186 -6.83 4.71 7.16
N CYS A 187 -6.45 5.83 6.54
CA CYS A 187 -6.11 5.90 5.13
C CYS A 187 -4.71 6.49 4.97
N ILE A 188 -3.91 5.95 4.05
CA ILE A 188 -2.64 6.54 3.66
C ILE A 188 -2.70 6.98 2.20
N LEU A 189 -2.15 8.16 1.94
CA LEU A 189 -1.88 8.65 0.59
C LEU A 189 -0.36 8.74 0.40
N THR A 190 0.13 8.04 -0.62
CA THR A 190 1.55 7.96 -0.94
C THR A 190 1.90 8.90 -2.09
N ASP A 191 3.18 9.09 -2.34
CA ASP A 191 3.69 9.84 -3.50
C ASP A 191 3.19 11.30 -3.57
N ILE A 192 3.02 11.92 -2.41
CA ILE A 192 2.74 13.36 -2.32
C ILE A 192 4.04 14.10 -2.58
N TYR A 193 4.22 14.55 -3.81
CA TYR A 193 5.42 15.27 -4.23
C TYR A 193 5.13 16.72 -4.50
N SER A 194 6.02 17.57 -4.01
CA SER A 194 6.18 18.94 -4.51
C SER A 194 7.30 18.93 -5.54
N TYR A 195 7.00 18.61 -6.80
CA TYR A 195 7.92 18.92 -7.87
C TYR A 195 7.79 20.40 -8.25
N GLY A 196 8.90 21.11 -8.28
CA GLY A 196 8.99 22.47 -8.77
C GLY A 196 8.76 22.60 -10.30
N SER A 197 8.04 21.68 -10.90
CA SER A 197 7.65 21.72 -12.30
C SER A 197 6.19 21.26 -12.45
N PRO A 198 5.34 21.98 -13.19
CA PRO A 198 3.89 21.74 -13.24
C PRO A 198 3.48 20.59 -14.16
N THR A 199 4.34 19.62 -14.41
CA THR A 199 4.06 18.53 -15.35
C THR A 199 3.72 17.24 -14.63
N ASN A 200 2.44 16.87 -14.75
CA ASN A 200 1.88 15.52 -14.53
C ASN A 200 1.73 15.06 -13.07
N GLN A 201 0.74 15.60 -12.38
CA GLN A 201 0.17 14.91 -11.22
C GLN A 201 -0.82 13.86 -11.74
N TYR A 202 -0.50 12.58 -11.60
CA TYR A 202 -1.45 11.49 -11.76
C TYR A 202 -1.99 11.13 -10.40
N VAL A 203 -3.27 11.39 -10.16
CA VAL A 203 -3.98 10.91 -8.99
C VAL A 203 -4.71 9.62 -9.39
N TRP A 204 -4.39 8.53 -8.73
CA TRP A 204 -5.08 7.27 -8.94
C TRP A 204 -6.16 7.11 -7.86
N HIS A 205 -7.41 7.16 -8.27
CA HIS A 205 -8.54 6.82 -7.42
C HIS A 205 -8.86 5.33 -7.63
N VAL A 206 -8.80 4.55 -6.57
CA VAL A 206 -9.30 3.17 -6.58
C VAL A 206 -10.70 3.20 -5.99
N PHE A 207 -11.71 3.04 -6.83
CA PHE A 207 -13.09 2.84 -6.40
C PHE A 207 -13.31 1.34 -6.20
N ASN A 208 -13.78 0.95 -5.03
CA ASN A 208 -14.34 -0.37 -4.78
C ASN A 208 -15.87 -0.23 -4.67
N ASP A 209 -16.57 -0.90 -5.59
CA ASP A 209 -18.01 -1.15 -5.49
C ASP A 209 -18.31 -2.25 -4.44
#